data_036c9ddff0d41bb526d4d85c579ac339
#
_entry.id   036c9ddff0d41bb526d4d85c579ac339
#
_cell.length_a   1.000
_cell.length_b   1.000
_cell.length_c   1.000
_cell.angle_alpha   90.00
_cell.angle_beta   90.00
_cell.angle_gamma   90.00
#
_symmetry.space_group_name_H-M   'P 1'
#
loop_
_entity.id
_entity.type
_entity.pdbx_description
1 polymer ?
#
loop_
_entity_poly.entity_id
_entity_poly.type
_entity_poly.pdbx_seq_one_letter_code
_entity_poly.pdbx_strand_id
1 'polypeptide(L)'
;MKTSEFWGASAFRTRLYHGEGWRNLRFLILALIAFVLAGNLSSGGQFMVAPAEPTMDRWMYPFEFGPATRPNAPTFGSFDSRFDTRDAEMMMGWDTGDSVRTNAGASRYLLRSARVTLTSIPPGPGSSLMPFIYDPTHDIFATYMTNAPGAVPDSDPGRPIELFGVGFRGGFTIETFLEDSRFGPLGPIKGDTISIGTRNAYAAIFGRDGELMDIANHVGQTNAAWTTPPFEAPPWSVGTTTDALPGGEMPGGGRMAFSIDLGDPLVAGYFQRALDMGKLRLMVSSLSPAGQSTPGGTGVGGSGAYPTWATKENLLYDPPSLEIEGTLVADTDSDADGLPDDWERFWLGNLDGTSADDPDGDGRSHRDEWIAGTDPRDEASVLRIVQHGLGHGLAWIRFLIASSRTYRIERSVDLSTWVAAEGTTSFPERGMAEWRSSGVEASSGGFFRVQVE
;
A
#
# COMPACT_ATOMS: atom_id res chain seq x y z
N MET A 1 72.29 45.25 -19.88
CA MET A 1 72.45 44.31 -20.96
C MET A 1 71.63 43.08 -20.58
N LYS A 2 70.61 42.78 -21.44
CA LYS A 2 69.82 41.55 -21.54
C LYS A 2 69.06 41.00 -20.29
N THR A 3 67.85 41.33 -20.19
CA THR A 3 66.55 40.61 -20.25
C THR A 3 66.62 39.10 -20.25
N SER A 4 65.83 38.45 -19.36
CA SER A 4 65.02 37.28 -19.64
C SER A 4 63.86 37.16 -18.65
N GLU A 5 62.64 37.23 -19.22
CA GLU A 5 61.36 36.99 -18.58
C GLU A 5 61.20 35.53 -18.24
N PHE A 6 60.57 35.23 -17.09
CA PHE A 6 59.98 33.92 -16.85
C PHE A 6 58.51 34.09 -16.41
N TRP A 7 57.61 33.61 -17.28
CA TRP A 7 56.17 33.50 -17.02
C TRP A 7 55.91 32.34 -16.08
N GLY A 8 55.33 32.63 -14.93
CA GLY A 8 54.78 31.62 -14.02
C GLY A 8 53.30 31.41 -14.31
N ALA A 9 52.94 30.25 -14.86
CA ALA A 9 51.53 29.85 -15.06
C ALA A 9 50.90 29.50 -13.73
N SER A 10 49.93 30.33 -13.30
CA SER A 10 49.03 30.05 -12.18
C SER A 10 47.97 29.06 -12.65
N ALA A 11 48.03 27.85 -12.13
CA ALA A 11 47.00 26.84 -12.35
C ALA A 11 45.77 27.16 -11.50
N PHE A 12 44.75 27.73 -12.11
CA PHE A 12 43.41 27.78 -11.54
C PHE A 12 42.83 26.37 -11.46
N ARG A 13 42.74 25.80 -10.25
CA ARG A 13 41.92 24.61 -10.00
C ARG A 13 40.43 25.06 -9.99
N THR A 14 39.76 24.83 -11.08
CA THR A 14 38.29 24.88 -11.16
C THR A 14 37.73 23.69 -10.37
N ARG A 15 37.19 23.95 -9.19
CA ARG A 15 36.29 23.01 -8.52
C ARG A 15 35.01 22.97 -9.33
N LEU A 16 34.83 21.91 -10.06
CA LEU A 16 33.53 21.58 -10.63
C LEU A 16 32.59 21.20 -9.47
N TYR A 17 31.65 22.08 -9.17
CA TYR A 17 30.47 21.75 -8.40
C TYR A 17 29.59 20.83 -9.25
N HIS A 18 29.73 19.52 -9.06
CA HIS A 18 28.80 18.53 -9.56
C HIS A 18 27.72 18.34 -8.50
N GLY A 19 26.56 18.94 -8.69
CA GLY A 19 25.41 18.69 -7.80
C GLY A 19 24.11 19.30 -8.30
N GLU A 20 24.11 20.56 -8.73
CA GLU A 20 22.83 21.25 -8.98
C GLU A 20 22.36 21.24 -10.45
N GLY A 21 23.28 21.19 -11.42
CA GLY A 21 22.92 21.26 -12.84
C GLY A 21 22.16 20.04 -13.37
N TRP A 22 22.42 18.84 -12.83
CA TRP A 22 21.78 17.61 -13.27
C TRP A 22 20.42 17.37 -12.60
N ARG A 23 20.21 17.86 -11.39
CA ARG A 23 18.90 17.86 -10.75
C ARG A 23 17.92 18.74 -11.53
N ASN A 24 18.32 19.96 -11.87
CA ASN A 24 17.46 20.88 -12.62
C ASN A 24 17.16 20.41 -14.05
N LEU A 25 18.08 19.70 -14.71
CA LEU A 25 17.84 19.16 -16.06
C LEU A 25 16.89 17.94 -16.03
N ARG A 26 16.98 17.08 -15.01
CA ARG A 26 16.01 15.99 -14.81
C ARG A 26 14.62 16.52 -14.45
N PHE A 27 14.52 17.53 -13.60
CA PHE A 27 13.27 18.23 -13.28
C PHE A 27 12.65 18.89 -14.51
N LEU A 28 13.46 19.49 -15.40
CA LEU A 28 12.94 20.11 -16.61
C LEU A 28 12.40 19.07 -17.61
N ILE A 29 13.04 17.93 -17.75
CA ILE A 29 12.60 16.87 -18.67
C ILE A 29 11.37 16.16 -18.09
N LEU A 30 11.33 15.88 -16.78
CA LEU A 30 10.18 15.29 -16.10
C LEU A 30 9.00 16.27 -16.05
N ALA A 31 9.24 17.56 -15.80
CA ALA A 31 8.20 18.59 -15.88
C ALA A 31 7.67 18.77 -17.30
N LEU A 32 8.48 18.58 -18.34
CA LEU A 32 8.02 18.66 -19.74
C LEU A 32 7.15 17.46 -20.10
N ILE A 33 7.46 16.27 -19.60
CA ILE A 33 6.62 15.06 -19.79
C ILE A 33 5.32 15.21 -18.98
N ALA A 34 5.38 15.69 -17.74
CA ALA A 34 4.20 15.98 -16.92
C ALA A 34 3.32 17.09 -17.55
N PHE A 35 3.90 18.10 -18.19
CA PHE A 35 3.16 19.19 -18.84
C PHE A 35 2.46 18.74 -20.13
N VAL A 36 3.03 17.78 -20.86
CA VAL A 36 2.38 17.18 -22.05
C VAL A 36 1.22 16.27 -21.66
N LEU A 37 1.31 15.60 -20.48
CA LEU A 37 0.24 14.75 -19.95
C LEU A 37 -0.83 15.56 -19.18
N ALA A 38 -0.47 16.66 -18.52
CA ALA A 38 -1.41 17.53 -17.80
C ALA A 38 -2.40 18.27 -18.70
N GLY A 39 -2.12 18.37 -20.00
CA GLY A 39 -3.04 18.97 -20.99
C GLY A 39 -4.32 18.16 -21.24
N ASN A 40 -4.40 16.92 -20.77
CA ASN A 40 -5.54 16.01 -20.98
C ASN A 40 -6.37 15.72 -19.73
N LEU A 41 -6.22 16.48 -18.65
CA LEU A 41 -6.94 16.26 -17.39
C LEU A 41 -8.48 16.47 -17.49
N SER A 42 -8.99 16.92 -18.61
CA SER A 42 -10.44 17.14 -18.82
C SER A 42 -11.17 16.00 -19.54
N SER A 43 -10.46 15.10 -20.18
CA SER A 43 -10.99 13.89 -20.82
C SER A 43 -10.24 12.69 -20.28
N GLY A 44 -10.83 11.53 -20.17
CA GLY A 44 -10.14 10.30 -19.77
C GLY A 44 -8.82 10.08 -20.53
N GLY A 45 -8.11 9.01 -20.25
CA GLY A 45 -6.85 8.65 -20.89
C GLY A 45 -5.79 8.16 -19.92
N GLN A 46 -4.63 7.81 -20.47
CA GLN A 46 -3.50 7.36 -19.68
C GLN A 46 -3.02 8.47 -18.75
N PHE A 47 -2.75 8.09 -17.51
CA PHE A 47 -2.10 8.95 -16.53
C PHE A 47 -0.86 8.29 -15.94
N MET A 48 0.05 9.12 -15.48
CA MET A 48 1.20 8.72 -14.70
C MET A 48 1.38 9.69 -13.54
N VAL A 49 1.33 9.17 -12.32
CA VAL A 49 1.97 9.84 -11.20
C VAL A 49 3.44 9.53 -11.37
N ALA A 50 4.21 10.48 -11.89
CA ALA A 50 5.65 10.37 -12.06
C ALA A 50 6.31 10.27 -10.68
N PRO A 51 7.61 9.86 -10.57
CA PRO A 51 8.26 9.83 -9.28
C PRO A 51 8.00 11.11 -8.51
N ALA A 52 7.02 11.04 -7.61
CA ALA A 52 6.54 12.19 -6.84
C ALA A 52 7.06 12.08 -5.42
N GLU A 53 7.65 13.18 -4.92
CA GLU A 53 7.99 13.30 -3.51
C GLU A 53 6.71 13.36 -2.66
N PRO A 54 6.74 12.85 -1.41
CA PRO A 54 5.57 12.90 -0.56
C PRO A 54 5.21 14.35 -0.17
N THR A 55 3.92 14.65 -0.12
CA THR A 55 3.42 15.91 0.42
C THR A 55 3.50 15.93 1.95
N MET A 56 3.48 14.73 2.55
CA MET A 56 3.78 14.52 3.97
C MET A 56 4.53 13.21 4.15
N ASP A 57 5.49 13.20 5.06
CA ASP A 57 6.03 11.97 5.63
C ASP A 57 6.42 12.20 7.08
N ARG A 58 6.33 11.16 7.89
CA ARG A 58 6.65 11.30 9.30
C ARG A 58 7.02 9.99 9.94
N TRP A 59 7.81 10.10 10.98
CA TRP A 59 8.05 9.00 11.89
C TRP A 59 6.85 8.79 12.83
N MET A 60 6.24 7.64 12.76
CA MET A 60 5.15 7.22 13.64
C MET A 60 5.76 6.51 14.85
N TYR A 61 6.11 7.31 15.86
CA TYR A 61 6.68 6.83 17.11
C TYR A 61 6.16 7.65 18.30
N PRO A 62 5.77 7.00 19.41
CA PRO A 62 5.11 7.69 20.51
C PRO A 62 5.95 8.73 21.25
N PHE A 63 7.27 8.66 21.12
CA PHE A 63 8.19 9.60 21.75
C PHE A 63 8.78 10.62 20.77
N GLU A 64 8.24 10.73 19.57
CA GLU A 64 8.65 11.75 18.60
C GLU A 64 7.89 13.05 18.86
N PHE A 65 8.62 14.15 19.07
CA PHE A 65 8.07 15.48 19.39
C PHE A 65 8.07 16.45 18.21
N GLY A 66 8.71 16.13 17.12
CA GLY A 66 8.83 16.97 15.93
C GLY A 66 8.74 16.15 14.64
N PRO A 67 7.64 15.41 14.43
CA PRO A 67 7.55 14.49 13.28
C PRO A 67 7.70 15.21 11.93
N ALA A 68 7.15 16.41 11.79
CA ALA A 68 7.20 17.20 10.56
C ALA A 68 8.56 17.82 10.22
N THR A 69 9.58 17.62 11.05
CA THR A 69 10.92 18.24 10.85
C THR A 69 12.06 17.22 10.92
N ARG A 70 11.71 15.95 11.06
CA ARG A 70 12.69 14.90 11.27
C ARG A 70 13.26 14.37 9.96
N PRO A 71 14.59 14.41 9.75
CA PRO A 71 15.21 14.03 8.47
C PRO A 71 15.28 12.51 8.26
N ASN A 72 14.80 11.71 9.20
CA ASN A 72 14.82 10.25 9.11
C ASN A 72 13.68 9.61 9.91
N ALA A 73 13.26 8.42 9.48
CA ALA A 73 12.24 7.62 10.14
C ALA A 73 12.74 6.18 10.32
N PRO A 74 13.19 5.80 11.52
CA PRO A 74 13.49 4.41 11.86
C PRO A 74 12.23 3.56 11.91
N THR A 75 12.32 2.29 11.44
CA THR A 75 11.24 1.31 11.57
C THR A 75 11.74 0.10 12.36
N PHE A 76 11.02 -0.26 13.42
CA PHE A 76 11.40 -1.38 14.28
C PHE A 76 10.22 -1.90 15.09
N GLY A 77 10.32 -3.13 15.52
CA GLY A 77 9.41 -3.75 16.47
C GLY A 77 9.92 -3.69 17.90
N SER A 78 9.02 -3.73 18.87
CA SER A 78 9.32 -3.89 20.29
C SER A 78 8.56 -5.08 20.85
N PHE A 79 9.22 -5.81 21.74
CA PHE A 79 8.60 -6.89 22.53
C PHE A 79 8.31 -6.47 23.97
N ASP A 80 8.41 -5.19 24.26
CA ASP A 80 8.05 -4.62 25.57
C ASP A 80 6.52 -4.51 25.68
N SER A 81 5.98 -4.94 26.83
CA SER A 81 4.53 -4.93 27.09
C SER A 81 3.87 -3.54 27.08
N ARG A 82 4.68 -2.50 27.07
CA ARG A 82 4.22 -1.10 27.04
C ARG A 82 4.01 -0.57 25.63
N PHE A 83 4.48 -1.27 24.59
CA PHE A 83 4.47 -0.84 23.21
C PHE A 83 3.72 -1.80 22.31
N ASP A 84 3.34 -1.32 21.15
CA ASP A 84 2.86 -2.15 20.06
C ASP A 84 4.02 -3.01 19.51
N THR A 85 3.74 -4.12 18.85
CA THR A 85 4.81 -4.91 18.22
C THR A 85 5.53 -4.15 17.14
N ARG A 86 4.79 -3.34 16.37
CA ARG A 86 5.32 -2.43 15.37
C ARG A 86 5.46 -1.05 15.99
N ASP A 87 6.43 -0.93 16.90
CA ASP A 87 6.58 0.23 17.78
C ASP A 87 6.88 1.52 17.01
N ALA A 88 7.70 1.45 15.96
CA ALA A 88 8.07 2.56 15.12
C ALA A 88 7.82 2.24 13.64
N GLU A 89 7.16 3.14 12.95
CA GLU A 89 6.78 3.03 11.55
C GLU A 89 7.04 4.34 10.81
N MET A 90 7.05 4.31 9.48
CA MET A 90 7.11 5.52 8.65
C MET A 90 5.81 5.63 7.85
N MET A 91 5.06 6.70 8.09
CA MET A 91 3.91 7.09 7.29
C MET A 91 4.33 8.02 6.17
N MET A 92 3.79 7.78 4.98
CA MET A 92 4.01 8.60 3.79
C MET A 92 2.68 8.97 3.16
N GLY A 93 2.61 10.16 2.57
CA GLY A 93 1.39 10.65 1.95
C GLY A 93 1.67 11.47 0.70
N TRP A 94 0.82 11.29 -0.29
CA TRP A 94 0.86 12.03 -1.54
C TRP A 94 -0.51 12.63 -1.84
N ASP A 95 -0.50 13.89 -2.28
CA ASP A 95 -1.67 14.56 -2.83
C ASP A 95 -1.56 14.43 -4.36
N THR A 96 -2.38 13.55 -4.95
CA THR A 96 -2.29 13.15 -6.36
C THR A 96 -3.20 13.97 -7.28
N GLY A 97 -4.02 14.85 -6.71
CA GLY A 97 -5.02 15.64 -7.47
C GLY A 97 -4.44 16.57 -8.54
N ASP A 98 -3.16 16.97 -8.40
CA ASP A 98 -2.47 17.77 -9.41
C ASP A 98 -2.01 16.93 -10.62
N SER A 99 -1.87 15.62 -10.45
CA SER A 99 -1.38 14.70 -11.48
C SER A 99 -2.51 13.88 -12.11
N VAL A 100 -3.57 13.61 -11.37
CA VAL A 100 -4.69 12.77 -11.80
C VAL A 100 -6.00 13.46 -11.44
N ARG A 101 -6.93 13.53 -12.40
CA ARG A 101 -8.27 14.08 -12.15
C ARG A 101 -8.94 13.31 -11.01
N THR A 102 -9.57 14.03 -10.09
CA THR A 102 -10.32 13.48 -8.94
C THR A 102 -11.83 13.47 -9.19
N ASN A 103 -12.57 12.80 -8.32
CA ASN A 103 -14.05 12.76 -8.34
C ASN A 103 -14.63 12.22 -9.66
N ALA A 104 -13.97 11.25 -10.26
CA ALA A 104 -14.44 10.59 -11.46
C ALA A 104 -15.24 9.30 -11.18
N GLY A 105 -15.15 8.80 -9.95
CA GLY A 105 -15.63 7.52 -9.50
C GLY A 105 -14.50 6.48 -9.47
N ALA A 106 -14.28 5.85 -8.33
CA ALA A 106 -13.14 4.96 -8.09
C ALA A 106 -12.99 3.84 -9.14
N SER A 107 -14.10 3.29 -9.62
CA SER A 107 -14.11 2.21 -10.63
C SER A 107 -13.62 2.61 -12.02
N ARG A 108 -13.42 3.91 -12.27
CA ARG A 108 -12.91 4.43 -13.55
C ARG A 108 -11.40 4.51 -13.63
N TYR A 109 -10.69 4.31 -12.52
CA TYR A 109 -9.22 4.30 -12.50
C TYR A 109 -8.73 2.88 -12.73
N LEU A 110 -8.37 2.54 -13.96
CA LEU A 110 -7.74 1.27 -14.30
C LEU A 110 -6.25 1.37 -14.00
N LEU A 111 -5.77 0.60 -13.04
CA LEU A 111 -4.38 0.64 -12.58
C LEU A 111 -3.55 -0.41 -13.30
N ARG A 112 -2.37 -0.03 -13.78
CA ARG A 112 -1.39 -0.91 -14.40
C ARG A 112 -0.27 -1.27 -13.44
N SER A 113 0.23 -0.29 -12.70
CA SER A 113 1.29 -0.47 -11.71
C SER A 113 1.20 0.59 -10.62
N ALA A 114 1.67 0.24 -9.43
CA ALA A 114 1.92 1.17 -8.34
C ALA A 114 3.21 0.75 -7.62
N ARG A 115 4.09 1.72 -7.37
CA ARG A 115 5.41 1.48 -6.77
C ARG A 115 5.80 2.60 -5.84
N VAL A 116 6.35 2.24 -4.69
CA VAL A 116 7.01 3.16 -3.76
C VAL A 116 8.49 2.82 -3.69
N THR A 117 9.36 3.83 -3.58
CA THR A 117 10.80 3.63 -3.36
C THR A 117 11.25 4.46 -2.16
N LEU A 118 12.01 3.83 -1.28
CA LEU A 118 12.64 4.44 -0.11
C LEU A 118 14.16 4.40 -0.25
N THR A 119 14.83 5.34 0.42
CA THR A 119 16.30 5.37 0.52
C THR A 119 16.71 5.12 1.96
N SER A 120 17.58 4.11 2.18
CA SER A 120 18.10 3.79 3.50
C SER A 120 19.14 4.81 3.94
N ILE A 121 19.14 5.12 5.24
CA ILE A 121 20.17 5.98 5.88
C ILE A 121 21.15 5.08 6.60
N PRO A 122 22.47 5.24 6.40
CA PRO A 122 23.46 4.50 7.17
C PRO A 122 23.44 4.93 8.62
N PRO A 123 23.87 4.06 9.55
CA PRO A 123 24.18 4.48 10.90
C PRO A 123 25.17 5.65 10.90
N GLY A 124 24.91 6.64 11.75
CA GLY A 124 25.76 7.85 11.81
C GLY A 124 27.22 7.54 12.17
N PRO A 125 28.18 8.41 11.82
CA PRO A 125 29.57 8.25 12.18
C PRO A 125 29.74 8.07 13.71
N GLY A 126 30.45 7.02 14.12
CA GLY A 126 30.64 6.69 15.53
C GLY A 126 29.44 5.98 16.18
N SER A 127 28.39 5.68 15.43
CA SER A 127 27.30 4.82 15.88
C SER A 127 27.81 3.39 16.05
N SER A 128 27.36 2.73 17.11
CA SER A 128 27.53 1.27 17.27
C SER A 128 26.44 0.47 16.56
N LEU A 129 25.51 1.13 15.89
CA LEU A 129 24.45 0.49 15.11
C LEU A 129 25.03 -0.10 13.84
N MET A 130 24.62 -1.33 13.54
CA MET A 130 24.98 -2.01 12.31
C MET A 130 23.96 -1.70 11.22
N PRO A 131 24.30 -1.83 9.92
CA PRO A 131 23.31 -1.90 8.86
C PRO A 131 22.32 -3.03 9.12
N PHE A 132 21.08 -2.87 8.68
CA PHE A 132 20.11 -3.97 8.80
C PHE A 132 20.31 -5.02 7.69
N ILE A 133 19.91 -6.24 7.98
CA ILE A 133 20.00 -7.35 7.03
C ILE A 133 18.80 -7.31 6.09
N TYR A 134 19.05 -7.38 4.79
CA TYR A 134 18.03 -7.40 3.75
C TYR A 134 17.37 -8.77 3.69
N ASP A 135 16.04 -8.77 3.85
CA ASP A 135 15.17 -9.91 3.72
C ASP A 135 14.05 -9.56 2.70
N PRO A 136 13.97 -10.26 1.54
CA PRO A 136 12.96 -10.02 0.52
C PRO A 136 11.67 -10.81 0.73
N THR A 137 11.57 -11.63 1.79
CA THR A 137 10.46 -12.56 2.00
C THR A 137 9.57 -12.13 3.15
N HIS A 138 8.27 -12.37 3.01
CA HIS A 138 7.34 -12.14 4.12
C HIS A 138 7.47 -13.26 5.16
N ASP A 139 7.65 -12.85 6.41
CA ASP A 139 7.63 -13.76 7.55
C ASP A 139 6.19 -14.03 8.00
N ILE A 140 5.79 -15.28 8.01
CA ILE A 140 4.49 -15.67 8.56
C ILE A 140 4.47 -15.47 10.08
N PHE A 141 3.28 -15.24 10.63
CA PHE A 141 3.10 -15.07 12.09
C PHE A 141 3.83 -16.11 12.94
N ALA A 142 3.85 -17.38 12.51
CA ALA A 142 4.46 -18.48 13.25
C ALA A 142 5.98 -18.33 13.47
N THR A 143 6.70 -17.54 12.65
CA THR A 143 8.14 -17.26 12.85
C THR A 143 8.39 -16.36 14.06
N TYR A 144 7.40 -15.56 14.46
CA TYR A 144 7.46 -14.67 15.63
C TYR A 144 7.00 -15.34 16.93
N MET A 145 6.50 -16.57 16.86
CA MET A 145 6.01 -17.37 18.01
C MET A 145 7.15 -18.02 18.76
N THR A 146 7.94 -17.26 19.50
CA THR A 146 9.10 -17.80 20.24
C THR A 146 8.69 -18.79 21.31
N ASN A 147 9.18 -20.05 21.21
CA ASN A 147 8.94 -21.14 22.18
C ASN A 147 7.48 -21.53 22.40
N ALA A 148 6.57 -21.15 21.51
CA ALA A 148 5.15 -21.54 21.58
C ALA A 148 4.87 -22.80 20.73
N PRO A 149 3.83 -23.60 21.05
CA PRO A 149 3.38 -24.66 20.17
C PRO A 149 2.99 -24.11 18.79
N GLY A 150 3.55 -24.70 17.73
CA GLY A 150 3.32 -24.26 16.35
C GLY A 150 4.30 -23.20 15.85
N ALA A 151 5.29 -22.80 16.66
CA ALA A 151 6.38 -21.95 16.18
C ALA A 151 7.14 -22.62 15.03
N VAL A 152 7.44 -21.85 14.01
CA VAL A 152 8.24 -22.26 12.85
C VAL A 152 9.54 -21.46 12.89
N PRO A 153 10.71 -22.10 12.75
CA PRO A 153 11.95 -21.34 12.63
C PRO A 153 11.90 -20.40 11.41
N ASP A 154 12.42 -19.21 11.59
CA ASP A 154 12.72 -18.33 10.48
C ASP A 154 13.74 -19.01 9.55
N SER A 155 13.46 -19.07 8.26
CA SER A 155 14.26 -19.86 7.29
C SER A 155 15.41 -19.08 6.69
N ASP A 156 15.41 -17.77 6.82
CA ASP A 156 16.41 -16.86 6.28
C ASP A 156 16.78 -15.74 7.27
N PRO A 157 17.93 -15.08 7.07
CA PRO A 157 18.37 -14.03 7.98
C PRO A 157 17.73 -12.68 7.63
N GLY A 158 17.39 -11.95 8.66
CA GLY A 158 16.86 -10.60 8.51
C GLY A 158 15.47 -10.46 9.12
N ARG A 159 14.80 -9.41 8.71
CA ARG A 159 13.37 -9.17 8.88
C ARG A 159 12.87 -8.36 7.72
N PRO A 160 11.74 -8.73 7.11
CA PRO A 160 11.21 -8.02 5.97
C PRO A 160 10.85 -6.58 6.32
N ILE A 161 11.02 -5.72 5.34
CA ILE A 161 10.45 -4.38 5.36
C ILE A 161 9.15 -4.46 4.60
N GLU A 162 8.06 -4.07 5.22
CA GLU A 162 6.72 -4.32 4.74
C GLU A 162 5.94 -3.03 4.53
N LEU A 163 5.19 -2.96 3.44
CA LEU A 163 4.33 -1.82 3.08
C LEU A 163 2.86 -2.19 3.27
N PHE A 164 2.12 -1.29 3.88
CA PHE A 164 0.70 -1.42 4.24
C PHE A 164 -0.09 -0.17 3.86
N GLY A 165 -1.42 -0.28 3.87
CA GLY A 165 -2.31 0.86 3.87
C GLY A 165 -2.29 1.61 5.22
N VAL A 166 -3.07 2.68 5.29
CA VAL A 166 -3.23 3.47 6.52
C VAL A 166 -4.69 3.52 6.92
N GLY A 167 -4.96 3.12 8.16
CA GLY A 167 -6.22 3.35 8.83
C GLY A 167 -6.12 4.52 9.80
N PHE A 168 -7.27 5.14 10.11
CA PHE A 168 -7.37 6.28 11.02
C PHE A 168 -8.39 6.02 12.12
N ARG A 169 -8.18 6.63 13.28
CA ARG A 169 -9.10 6.60 14.43
C ARG A 169 -9.04 7.90 15.24
N GLY A 170 -9.78 7.95 16.34
CA GLY A 170 -9.77 9.13 17.22
C GLY A 170 -10.37 10.39 16.57
N GLY A 171 -11.23 10.23 15.56
CA GLY A 171 -11.84 11.35 14.82
C GLY A 171 -10.97 11.87 13.67
N PHE A 172 -9.83 11.26 13.42
CA PHE A 172 -8.99 11.58 12.26
C PHE A 172 -9.44 10.84 11.02
N THR A 173 -9.18 11.47 9.87
CA THR A 173 -9.40 10.93 8.52
C THR A 173 -8.15 11.22 7.68
N ILE A 174 -8.12 10.72 6.46
CA ILE A 174 -7.05 11.03 5.49
C ILE A 174 -6.89 12.55 5.26
N GLU A 175 -7.98 13.32 5.41
CA GLU A 175 -7.99 14.77 5.24
C GLU A 175 -7.49 15.53 6.46
N THR A 176 -7.76 15.01 7.65
CA THR A 176 -7.54 15.73 8.92
C THR A 176 -6.30 15.30 9.66
N PHE A 177 -5.71 14.15 9.30
CA PHE A 177 -4.44 13.71 9.87
C PHE A 177 -3.28 14.35 9.10
N LEU A 178 -2.65 15.32 9.76
CA LEU A 178 -1.53 16.08 9.22
C LEU A 178 -0.19 15.55 9.77
N GLU A 179 0.90 16.02 9.22
CA GLU A 179 2.26 15.58 9.56
C GLU A 179 2.62 15.80 11.03
N ASP A 180 2.09 16.87 11.64
CA ASP A 180 2.24 17.21 13.06
C ASP A 180 1.08 16.74 13.95
N SER A 181 0.14 15.98 13.41
CA SER A 181 -0.98 15.43 14.18
C SER A 181 -0.50 14.56 15.33
N ARG A 182 -1.29 14.46 16.38
CA ARG A 182 -0.96 13.63 17.55
C ARG A 182 -0.84 12.17 17.18
N PHE A 183 0.18 11.51 17.73
CA PHE A 183 0.36 10.07 17.58
C PHE A 183 -0.84 9.27 18.15
N GLY A 184 -1.26 9.62 19.33
CA GLY A 184 -2.38 8.98 20.04
C GLY A 184 -3.23 10.00 20.81
N PRO A 185 -4.18 9.56 21.64
CA PRO A 185 -5.11 10.44 22.36
C PRO A 185 -4.43 11.49 23.22
N LEU A 186 -3.28 11.13 23.81
CA LEU A 186 -2.52 11.99 24.71
C LEU A 186 -1.40 12.76 23.99
N GLY A 187 -1.18 12.48 22.71
CA GLY A 187 -0.11 13.07 21.91
C GLY A 187 1.23 12.34 22.07
N PRO A 188 2.32 12.87 21.52
CA PRO A 188 3.66 12.39 21.78
C PRO A 188 4.06 12.86 23.18
N ILE A 189 3.70 12.11 24.21
CA ILE A 189 4.01 12.47 25.60
C ILE A 189 4.99 11.45 26.15
N LYS A 190 6.16 11.92 26.48
CA LYS A 190 7.20 11.13 27.12
C LYS A 190 6.71 10.68 28.50
N GLY A 191 6.74 9.38 28.72
CA GLY A 191 6.49 8.78 30.02
C GLY A 191 5.08 8.29 30.27
N ASP A 192 4.14 8.53 29.36
CA ASP A 192 2.82 7.97 29.49
C ASP A 192 2.79 6.51 29.02
N THR A 193 1.95 5.70 29.67
CA THR A 193 1.67 4.35 29.23
C THR A 193 0.89 4.45 27.91
N ILE A 194 1.52 4.03 26.83
CA ILE A 194 0.86 3.97 25.55
C ILE A 194 0.00 2.72 25.56
N SER A 195 -1.29 2.92 25.52
CA SER A 195 -2.21 1.81 25.35
C SER A 195 -2.06 1.27 23.94
N ILE A 196 -1.86 -0.01 23.82
CA ILE A 196 -1.84 -0.78 22.59
C ILE A 196 -3.09 -0.44 21.75
N GLY A 197 -2.93 -0.18 20.46
CA GLY A 197 -4.04 0.12 19.56
C GLY A 197 -4.60 1.54 19.70
N THR A 198 -3.84 2.49 20.21
CA THR A 198 -4.30 3.88 20.40
C THR A 198 -3.72 4.88 19.42
N ARG A 199 -2.90 4.44 18.45
CA ARG A 199 -2.39 5.31 17.39
C ARG A 199 -3.54 5.92 16.60
N ASN A 200 -3.47 7.21 16.34
CA ASN A 200 -4.51 7.91 15.55
C ASN A 200 -4.42 7.58 14.05
N ALA A 201 -3.23 7.22 13.56
CA ALA A 201 -3.02 6.59 12.26
C ALA A 201 -2.19 5.32 12.46
N TYR A 202 -2.50 4.26 11.75
CA TYR A 202 -1.91 2.94 11.95
C TYR A 202 -1.72 2.19 10.63
N ALA A 203 -0.70 1.34 10.57
CA ALA A 203 -0.54 0.40 9.46
C ALA A 203 -1.70 -0.59 9.42
N ALA A 204 -2.26 -0.80 8.24
CA ALA A 204 -3.49 -1.56 8.10
C ALA A 204 -3.48 -2.52 6.92
N ILE A 205 -4.13 -3.67 7.12
CA ILE A 205 -4.59 -4.57 6.07
C ILE A 205 -6.13 -4.59 6.05
N PHE A 206 -6.71 -5.21 5.03
CA PHE A 206 -8.13 -5.47 5.03
C PHE A 206 -8.48 -6.67 5.93
N GLY A 207 -9.41 -6.46 6.85
CA GLY A 207 -10.03 -7.51 7.64
C GLY A 207 -11.03 -8.32 6.82
N ARG A 208 -11.58 -9.38 7.44
CA ARG A 208 -12.61 -10.22 6.81
C ARG A 208 -13.94 -9.51 6.55
N ASP A 209 -14.16 -8.38 7.17
CA ASP A 209 -15.31 -7.49 6.97
C ASP A 209 -15.09 -6.49 5.80
N GLY A 210 -13.90 -6.48 5.21
CA GLY A 210 -13.50 -5.53 4.17
C GLY A 210 -13.07 -4.17 4.70
N GLU A 211 -13.05 -3.99 6.02
CA GLU A 211 -12.59 -2.77 6.67
C GLU A 211 -11.09 -2.84 6.98
N LEU A 212 -10.47 -1.67 7.14
CA LEU A 212 -9.06 -1.57 7.48
C LEU A 212 -8.83 -1.96 8.95
N MET A 213 -8.04 -3.00 9.16
CA MET A 213 -7.67 -3.55 10.46
C MET A 213 -6.26 -3.16 10.84
N ASP A 214 -6.07 -2.68 12.07
CA ASP A 214 -4.77 -2.33 12.66
C ASP A 214 -3.91 -3.58 12.84
N ILE A 215 -2.67 -3.56 12.34
CA ILE A 215 -1.71 -4.65 12.44
C ILE A 215 -0.63 -4.44 13.51
N ALA A 216 -0.67 -3.34 14.24
CA ALA A 216 0.38 -3.00 15.19
C ALA A 216 0.65 -4.13 16.23
N ASN A 217 -0.33 -4.97 16.51
CA ASN A 217 -0.27 -6.04 17.50
C ASN A 217 -0.54 -7.43 16.92
N HIS A 218 -0.23 -7.68 15.65
CA HIS A 218 -0.55 -8.97 15.05
C HIS A 218 0.28 -10.16 15.60
N VAL A 219 1.45 -9.91 16.18
CA VAL A 219 2.33 -10.94 16.79
C VAL A 219 2.18 -11.01 18.32
N GLY A 220 0.96 -11.17 18.82
CA GLY A 220 0.57 -11.05 20.23
C GLY A 220 1.16 -12.04 21.23
N GLN A 221 1.82 -13.12 20.83
CA GLN A 221 2.25 -14.16 21.76
C GLN A 221 3.55 -13.84 22.54
N THR A 222 4.30 -12.88 22.09
CA THR A 222 5.55 -12.48 22.75
C THR A 222 5.33 -11.48 23.88
N ASN A 223 4.10 -10.99 24.04
CA ASN A 223 3.76 -9.95 25.00
C ASN A 223 2.45 -10.25 25.75
N ALA A 224 2.54 -10.54 27.03
CA ALA A 224 1.40 -10.90 27.88
C ALA A 224 0.37 -9.77 28.09
N ALA A 225 0.70 -8.53 27.74
CA ALA A 225 -0.19 -7.38 27.85
C ALA A 225 -1.07 -7.14 26.60
N TRP A 226 -0.87 -7.93 25.53
CA TRP A 226 -1.63 -7.75 24.32
C TRP A 226 -3.05 -8.29 24.43
N THR A 227 -3.99 -7.47 24.05
CA THR A 227 -5.42 -7.80 24.05
C THR A 227 -5.91 -8.33 22.72
N THR A 228 -5.16 -8.06 21.64
CA THR A 228 -5.52 -8.49 20.28
C THR A 228 -4.98 -9.90 20.02
N PRO A 229 -5.83 -10.88 19.66
CA PRO A 229 -5.36 -12.20 19.27
C PRO A 229 -4.41 -12.12 18.06
N PRO A 230 -3.41 -13.00 18.00
CA PRO A 230 -2.55 -13.11 16.83
C PRO A 230 -3.34 -13.45 15.56
N PHE A 231 -2.93 -12.86 14.44
CA PHE A 231 -3.50 -13.10 13.11
C PHE A 231 -2.41 -12.90 12.04
N GLU A 232 -2.60 -13.48 10.88
CA GLU A 232 -1.74 -13.20 9.73
C GLU A 232 -2.01 -11.79 9.20
N ALA A 233 -0.93 -11.06 8.94
CA ALA A 233 -0.98 -9.69 8.43
C ALA A 233 -0.17 -9.59 7.12
N PRO A 234 -0.65 -10.18 6.01
CA PRO A 234 0.07 -10.13 4.75
C PRO A 234 0.24 -8.68 4.30
N PRO A 235 1.48 -8.25 4.01
CA PRO A 235 1.73 -6.89 3.53
C PRO A 235 1.23 -6.73 2.09
N TRP A 236 0.95 -5.49 1.68
CA TRP A 236 0.63 -5.17 0.30
C TRP A 236 1.85 -5.24 -0.61
N SER A 237 3.03 -5.12 -0.04
CA SER A 237 4.32 -5.37 -0.69
C SER A 237 5.42 -5.61 0.34
N VAL A 238 6.37 -6.47 0.01
CA VAL A 238 7.65 -6.58 0.70
C VAL A 238 8.71 -5.80 -0.07
N GLY A 239 9.57 -5.10 0.63
CA GLY A 239 10.63 -4.29 0.04
C GLY A 239 11.66 -5.13 -0.67
N THR A 240 11.99 -4.77 -1.91
CA THR A 240 13.03 -5.40 -2.73
C THR A 240 14.12 -4.42 -3.13
N THR A 241 15.35 -4.90 -3.30
CA THR A 241 16.48 -4.08 -3.71
C THR A 241 17.45 -4.85 -4.59
N THR A 242 18.20 -4.11 -5.41
CA THR A 242 19.38 -4.62 -6.13
C THR A 242 20.68 -4.21 -5.45
N ASP A 243 20.63 -3.43 -4.39
CA ASP A 243 21.80 -2.85 -3.70
C ASP A 243 22.37 -3.78 -2.63
N ALA A 244 21.63 -4.85 -2.28
CA ALA A 244 22.06 -5.92 -1.39
C ALA A 244 21.55 -7.28 -1.90
N LEU A 245 22.26 -8.34 -1.54
CA LEU A 245 21.78 -9.72 -1.74
C LEU A 245 20.93 -10.13 -0.51
N PRO A 246 19.96 -11.05 -0.68
CA PRO A 246 19.22 -11.62 0.47
C PRO A 246 20.19 -12.13 1.55
N GLY A 247 19.93 -11.80 2.80
CA GLY A 247 20.81 -12.10 3.93
C GLY A 247 22.06 -11.21 4.04
N GLY A 248 22.25 -10.25 3.13
CA GLY A 248 23.34 -9.28 3.18
C GLY A 248 22.93 -7.96 3.87
N GLU A 249 23.92 -7.18 4.24
CA GLU A 249 23.72 -5.87 4.84
C GLU A 249 23.21 -4.85 3.81
N MET A 250 22.18 -4.09 4.16
CA MET A 250 21.68 -3.00 3.33
C MET A 250 22.62 -1.79 3.42
N PRO A 251 23.19 -1.31 2.28
CA PRO A 251 24.09 -0.18 2.31
C PRO A 251 23.35 1.14 2.60
N GLY A 252 24.05 2.08 3.22
CA GLY A 252 23.55 3.45 3.35
C GLY A 252 23.42 4.13 1.99
N GLY A 253 22.29 4.76 1.73
CA GLY A 253 21.91 5.30 0.44
C GLY A 253 21.34 4.24 -0.52
N GLY A 254 21.27 2.97 -0.10
CA GLY A 254 20.64 1.91 -0.87
C GLY A 254 19.14 2.14 -1.03
N ARG A 255 18.59 1.76 -2.17
CA ARG A 255 17.18 1.97 -2.53
C ARG A 255 16.38 0.69 -2.36
N MET A 256 15.23 0.81 -1.74
CA MET A 256 14.28 -0.28 -1.56
C MET A 256 12.96 0.06 -2.26
N ALA A 257 12.49 -0.84 -3.10
CA ALA A 257 11.29 -0.68 -3.89
C ALA A 257 10.19 -1.61 -3.41
N PHE A 258 8.98 -1.10 -3.37
CA PHE A 258 7.75 -1.81 -3.03
C PHE A 258 6.82 -1.78 -4.23
N SER A 259 6.70 -2.90 -4.93
CA SER A 259 5.75 -3.06 -6.04
C SER A 259 4.44 -3.60 -5.48
N ILE A 260 3.38 -2.81 -5.60
CA ILE A 260 2.08 -3.13 -5.02
C ILE A 260 1.40 -4.23 -5.84
N ASP A 261 0.87 -5.22 -5.17
CA ASP A 261 0.06 -6.27 -5.80
C ASP A 261 -1.37 -5.77 -6.06
N LEU A 262 -1.57 -5.21 -7.25
CA LEU A 262 -2.88 -4.74 -7.71
C LEU A 262 -3.84 -5.87 -8.14
N GLY A 263 -3.38 -7.12 -8.16
CA GLY A 263 -4.24 -8.28 -8.34
C GLY A 263 -5.10 -8.62 -7.12
N ASP A 264 -4.89 -7.96 -5.96
CA ASP A 264 -5.83 -8.00 -4.84
C ASP A 264 -6.90 -6.91 -5.04
N PRO A 265 -8.18 -7.27 -5.23
CA PRO A 265 -9.24 -6.28 -5.50
C PRO A 265 -9.46 -5.25 -4.38
N LEU A 266 -9.22 -5.61 -3.12
CA LEU A 266 -9.36 -4.70 -2.00
C LEU A 266 -8.21 -3.69 -1.97
N VAL A 267 -6.98 -4.14 -2.23
CA VAL A 267 -5.79 -3.29 -2.34
C VAL A 267 -5.91 -2.37 -3.56
N ALA A 268 -6.22 -2.92 -4.73
CA ALA A 268 -6.46 -2.11 -5.93
C ALA A 268 -7.55 -1.07 -5.70
N GLY A 269 -8.66 -1.46 -5.05
CA GLY A 269 -9.75 -0.56 -4.67
C GLY A 269 -9.32 0.54 -3.71
N TYR A 270 -8.36 0.29 -2.81
CA TYR A 270 -7.81 1.33 -1.95
C TYR A 270 -7.09 2.41 -2.79
N PHE A 271 -6.23 2.00 -3.72
CA PHE A 271 -5.53 2.93 -4.61
C PHE A 271 -6.49 3.69 -5.52
N GLN A 272 -7.50 3.03 -6.08
CA GLN A 272 -8.52 3.67 -6.92
C GLN A 272 -9.30 4.73 -6.14
N ARG A 273 -9.75 4.43 -4.92
CA ARG A 273 -10.41 5.42 -4.04
C ARG A 273 -9.48 6.55 -3.64
N ALA A 274 -8.20 6.26 -3.40
CA ALA A 274 -7.19 7.26 -3.07
C ALA A 274 -6.97 8.25 -4.24
N LEU A 275 -6.91 7.76 -5.47
CA LEU A 275 -6.81 8.60 -6.67
C LEU A 275 -8.09 9.42 -6.89
N ASP A 276 -9.26 8.83 -6.67
CA ASP A 276 -10.54 9.53 -6.77
C ASP A 276 -10.68 10.66 -5.75
N MET A 277 -10.17 10.45 -4.53
CA MET A 277 -10.06 11.49 -3.50
C MET A 277 -8.90 12.47 -3.73
N GLY A 278 -7.92 12.10 -4.54
CA GLY A 278 -6.70 12.89 -4.74
C GLY A 278 -5.69 12.78 -3.59
N LYS A 279 -5.82 11.78 -2.72
CA LYS A 279 -4.95 11.60 -1.54
C LYS A 279 -4.63 10.13 -1.31
N LEU A 280 -3.36 9.78 -1.26
CA LEU A 280 -2.87 8.45 -0.92
C LEU A 280 -2.05 8.50 0.36
N ARG A 281 -2.26 7.54 1.26
CA ARG A 281 -1.44 7.34 2.47
C ARG A 281 -1.00 5.89 2.56
N LEU A 282 0.29 5.68 2.83
CA LEU A 282 0.89 4.36 2.98
C LEU A 282 1.80 4.35 4.22
N MET A 283 2.02 3.18 4.78
CA MET A 283 2.87 3.00 5.95
C MET A 283 3.87 1.88 5.74
N VAL A 284 5.14 2.16 6.00
CA VAL A 284 6.21 1.18 6.02
C VAL A 284 6.49 0.79 7.45
N SER A 285 6.61 -0.49 7.67
CA SER A 285 6.83 -1.11 8.97
C SER A 285 7.88 -2.21 8.90
N SER A 286 8.44 -2.56 10.04
CA SER A 286 9.34 -3.69 10.22
C SER A 286 9.23 -4.23 11.63
N LEU A 287 9.47 -5.51 11.78
CA LEU A 287 9.66 -6.16 13.09
C LEU A 287 11.14 -6.39 13.42
N SER A 288 12.04 -5.66 12.74
CA SER A 288 13.44 -5.60 13.15
C SER A 288 13.53 -5.18 14.61
N PRO A 289 14.24 -5.93 15.49
CA PRO A 289 14.25 -5.61 16.91
C PRO A 289 14.97 -4.29 17.16
N ALA A 290 14.34 -3.41 17.94
CA ALA A 290 15.01 -2.22 18.45
C ALA A 290 16.17 -2.63 19.34
N GLY A 291 17.25 -1.84 19.36
CA GLY A 291 18.46 -2.15 20.14
C GLY A 291 18.28 -2.33 21.64
N GLN A 292 17.09 -2.01 22.15
CA GLN A 292 16.73 -2.18 23.57
C GLN A 292 15.81 -3.37 23.84
N SER A 293 15.34 -4.05 22.81
CA SER A 293 14.36 -5.14 22.95
C SER A 293 14.85 -6.41 22.29
N THR A 294 15.74 -7.13 22.96
CA THR A 294 15.91 -8.55 22.69
C THR A 294 14.75 -9.32 23.32
N PRO A 295 14.19 -10.37 22.66
CA PRO A 295 13.22 -11.24 23.29
C PRO A 295 13.74 -11.76 24.64
N GLY A 296 13.10 -11.42 25.76
CA GLY A 296 13.57 -11.72 27.10
C GLY A 296 14.69 -10.80 27.61
N GLY A 297 15.03 -9.74 26.91
CA GLY A 297 16.12 -8.83 27.27
C GLY A 297 15.72 -7.77 28.28
N THR A 298 16.63 -7.47 29.17
CA THR A 298 16.52 -6.51 30.26
C THR A 298 16.77 -5.07 29.81
N GLY A 299 16.47 -4.69 28.59
CA GLY A 299 16.50 -3.31 28.14
C GLY A 299 17.86 -2.61 28.11
N VAL A 300 18.97 -3.33 28.07
CA VAL A 300 20.29 -2.75 28.10
C VAL A 300 20.97 -2.88 26.74
N GLY A 301 21.03 -1.76 26.04
CA GLY A 301 22.06 -1.40 25.08
C GLY A 301 22.45 -2.47 24.04
N GLY A 302 21.51 -3.00 23.29
CA GLY A 302 21.85 -3.76 22.10
C GLY A 302 22.24 -2.83 20.96
N SER A 303 23.26 -3.18 20.21
CA SER A 303 23.59 -2.58 18.91
C SER A 303 22.58 -3.04 17.86
N GLY A 304 21.30 -2.70 18.03
CA GLY A 304 20.25 -3.12 17.11
C GLY A 304 20.41 -2.40 15.77
N ALA A 305 20.61 -3.20 14.73
CA ALA A 305 20.43 -2.74 13.37
C ALA A 305 18.93 -2.66 13.10
N TYR A 306 18.39 -1.50 12.91
CA TYR A 306 17.04 -1.34 12.43
C TYR A 306 17.01 -0.44 11.20
N PRO A 307 16.09 -0.72 10.27
CA PRO A 307 15.95 0.08 9.06
C PRO A 307 15.65 1.53 9.40
N THR A 308 16.35 2.45 8.71
CA THR A 308 16.11 3.89 8.85
C THR A 308 16.01 4.50 7.46
N TRP A 309 14.98 5.27 7.23
CA TRP A 309 14.61 5.82 5.93
C TRP A 309 14.76 7.33 5.91
N ALA A 310 15.16 7.87 4.75
CA ALA A 310 15.15 9.30 4.50
C ALA A 310 13.71 9.81 4.41
N THR A 311 13.45 10.94 5.07
CA THR A 311 12.22 11.72 4.92
C THR A 311 12.47 12.87 3.93
N LYS A 312 11.43 13.62 3.57
CA LYS A 312 11.54 14.81 2.70
C LYS A 312 12.40 15.94 3.29
N GLU A 313 12.59 15.93 4.61
CA GLU A 313 13.49 16.85 5.32
C GLU A 313 14.96 16.43 5.23
N ASN A 314 15.27 15.26 4.66
CA ASN A 314 16.65 14.81 4.51
C ASN A 314 17.37 15.57 3.40
N LEU A 315 18.52 16.17 3.74
CA LEU A 315 19.29 16.95 2.79
C LEU A 315 20.37 16.15 2.04
N LEU A 316 20.59 14.88 2.41
CA LEU A 316 21.67 14.06 1.88
C LEU A 316 21.17 12.88 1.03
N TYR A 317 19.99 12.36 1.32
CA TYR A 317 19.41 11.20 0.70
C TYR A 317 18.04 11.55 0.10
N ASP A 318 17.69 10.86 -0.99
CA ASP A 318 16.42 11.06 -1.68
C ASP A 318 15.25 10.67 -0.77
N PRO A 319 14.18 11.48 -0.71
CA PRO A 319 12.96 11.15 0.03
C PRO A 319 12.22 9.97 -0.60
N PRO A 320 11.16 9.46 0.04
CA PRO A 320 10.25 8.51 -0.58
C PRO A 320 9.75 8.99 -1.93
N SER A 321 9.55 8.08 -2.86
CA SER A 321 8.93 8.42 -4.14
C SER A 321 7.81 7.46 -4.50
N LEU A 322 6.76 7.98 -5.14
CA LEU A 322 5.60 7.24 -5.62
C LEU A 322 5.55 7.28 -7.15
N GLU A 323 5.30 6.13 -7.75
CA GLU A 323 5.00 5.98 -9.18
C GLU A 323 3.69 5.20 -9.32
N ILE A 324 2.72 5.73 -10.07
CA ILE A 324 1.49 5.01 -10.42
C ILE A 324 1.23 5.22 -11.90
N GLU A 325 0.97 4.13 -12.61
CA GLU A 325 0.54 4.16 -14.00
C GLU A 325 -0.86 3.60 -14.12
N GLY A 326 -1.68 4.22 -14.98
CA GLY A 326 -3.04 3.77 -15.20
C GLY A 326 -3.74 4.53 -16.31
N THR A 327 -5.03 4.25 -16.42
CA THR A 327 -5.94 4.91 -17.35
C THR A 327 -7.18 5.37 -16.59
N LEU A 328 -7.56 6.63 -16.76
CA LEU A 328 -8.85 7.15 -16.32
C LEU A 328 -9.85 7.00 -17.45
N VAL A 329 -10.88 6.20 -17.24
CA VAL A 329 -11.91 5.93 -18.26
C VAL A 329 -12.90 7.09 -18.33
N ALA A 330 -12.97 7.73 -19.50
CA ALA A 330 -14.03 8.70 -19.84
C ALA A 330 -15.29 7.99 -20.38
N ASP A 331 -16.35 8.76 -20.59
CA ASP A 331 -17.60 8.26 -21.19
C ASP A 331 -17.59 8.32 -22.74
N THR A 332 -16.41 8.55 -23.36
CA THR A 332 -16.28 8.58 -24.82
C THR A 332 -16.40 7.17 -25.38
N ASP A 333 -17.29 7.00 -26.36
CA ASP A 333 -17.55 5.77 -27.11
C ASP A 333 -17.64 6.20 -28.57
N SER A 334 -16.52 6.07 -29.31
CA SER A 334 -16.36 6.67 -30.65
C SER A 334 -16.99 5.82 -31.74
N ASP A 335 -17.09 4.51 -31.57
CA ASP A 335 -17.68 3.57 -32.51
C ASP A 335 -19.11 3.16 -32.16
N ALA A 336 -19.59 3.64 -30.98
CA ALA A 336 -20.95 3.47 -30.49
C ALA A 336 -21.34 1.98 -30.23
N ASP A 337 -20.39 1.17 -29.81
CA ASP A 337 -20.64 -0.24 -29.47
C ASP A 337 -21.10 -0.46 -28.03
N GLY A 338 -21.00 0.56 -27.18
CA GLY A 338 -21.40 0.58 -25.78
C GLY A 338 -20.26 0.32 -24.79
N LEU A 339 -19.00 0.34 -25.26
CA LEU A 339 -17.79 0.32 -24.43
C LEU A 339 -17.11 1.68 -24.45
N PRO A 340 -16.51 2.14 -23.35
CA PRO A 340 -15.71 3.35 -23.39
C PRO A 340 -14.37 3.14 -24.11
N ASP A 341 -14.01 4.04 -25.02
CA ASP A 341 -12.74 4.03 -25.76
C ASP A 341 -11.51 3.78 -24.91
N ASP A 342 -11.44 4.40 -23.70
CA ASP A 342 -10.29 4.26 -22.83
C ASP A 342 -10.19 2.88 -22.17
N TRP A 343 -11.32 2.21 -21.93
CA TRP A 343 -11.37 0.84 -21.45
C TRP A 343 -10.86 -0.13 -22.52
N GLU A 344 -11.32 0.05 -23.77
CA GLU A 344 -10.89 -0.77 -24.90
C GLU A 344 -9.40 -0.60 -25.18
N ARG A 345 -8.89 0.64 -25.24
CA ARG A 345 -7.45 0.88 -25.40
C ARG A 345 -6.60 0.29 -24.26
N PHE A 346 -7.11 0.30 -23.03
CA PHE A 346 -6.41 -0.27 -21.89
C PHE A 346 -6.32 -1.79 -21.99
N TRP A 347 -7.42 -2.46 -22.29
CA TRP A 347 -7.51 -3.91 -22.30
C TRP A 347 -7.20 -4.53 -23.66
N LEU A 348 -7.75 -3.99 -24.74
CA LEU A 348 -7.68 -4.56 -26.10
C LEU A 348 -6.59 -3.91 -26.97
N GLY A 349 -6.14 -2.70 -26.62
CA GLY A 349 -5.12 -1.96 -27.32
C GLY A 349 -5.61 -1.18 -28.56
N ASN A 350 -6.87 -1.35 -28.95
CA ASN A 350 -7.53 -0.68 -30.08
C ASN A 350 -9.05 -0.58 -29.82
N LEU A 351 -9.83 -0.12 -30.80
CA LEU A 351 -11.29 0.00 -30.79
C LEU A 351 -11.94 -0.96 -31.80
N ASP A 352 -11.27 -2.04 -32.19
CA ASP A 352 -11.78 -2.97 -33.22
C ASP A 352 -12.65 -4.10 -32.63
N GLY A 353 -12.62 -4.27 -31.28
CA GLY A 353 -13.47 -5.22 -30.57
C GLY A 353 -14.93 -4.76 -30.50
N THR A 354 -15.83 -5.67 -30.26
CA THR A 354 -17.24 -5.34 -30.02
C THR A 354 -17.64 -5.71 -28.60
N SER A 355 -18.65 -5.01 -28.08
CA SER A 355 -19.16 -5.29 -26.71
C SER A 355 -19.70 -6.72 -26.53
N ALA A 356 -19.94 -7.47 -27.62
CA ALA A 356 -20.42 -8.85 -27.59
C ALA A 356 -19.30 -9.90 -27.65
N ASP A 357 -18.05 -9.51 -27.92
CA ASP A 357 -16.93 -10.44 -28.03
C ASP A 357 -16.55 -11.03 -26.66
N ASP A 358 -16.05 -12.27 -26.70
CA ASP A 358 -15.59 -13.06 -25.55
C ASP A 358 -14.26 -13.75 -25.96
N PRO A 359 -13.12 -13.02 -25.93
CA PRO A 359 -11.88 -13.52 -26.48
C PRO A 359 -11.17 -14.55 -25.60
N ASP A 360 -11.35 -14.52 -24.28
CA ASP A 360 -10.75 -15.50 -23.35
C ASP A 360 -11.63 -16.74 -23.15
N GLY A 361 -12.91 -16.68 -23.59
CA GLY A 361 -13.81 -17.83 -23.65
C GLY A 361 -14.44 -18.21 -22.31
N ASP A 362 -14.49 -17.29 -21.34
CA ASP A 362 -15.07 -17.54 -20.01
C ASP A 362 -16.60 -17.49 -19.98
N GLY A 363 -17.24 -17.11 -21.10
CA GLY A 363 -18.67 -16.96 -21.29
C GLY A 363 -19.22 -15.59 -20.88
N ARG A 364 -18.33 -14.60 -20.70
CA ARG A 364 -18.69 -13.19 -20.49
C ARG A 364 -18.25 -12.37 -21.68
N SER A 365 -19.13 -11.45 -22.09
CA SER A 365 -18.80 -10.51 -23.14
C SER A 365 -17.98 -9.35 -22.59
N HIS A 366 -17.27 -8.63 -23.45
CA HIS A 366 -16.57 -7.38 -23.07
C HIS A 366 -17.48 -6.44 -22.30
N ARG A 367 -18.78 -6.34 -22.65
CA ARG A 367 -19.74 -5.52 -21.93
C ARG A 367 -19.96 -6.02 -20.50
N ASP A 368 -20.11 -7.34 -20.34
CA ASP A 368 -20.30 -7.94 -19.00
C ASP A 368 -19.06 -7.69 -18.13
N GLU A 369 -17.88 -7.76 -18.71
CA GLU A 369 -16.62 -7.56 -18.03
C GLU A 369 -16.37 -6.09 -17.68
N TRP A 370 -16.68 -5.16 -18.59
CA TRP A 370 -16.68 -3.74 -18.27
C TRP A 370 -17.56 -3.44 -17.05
N ILE A 371 -18.78 -3.98 -17.01
CA ILE A 371 -19.69 -3.82 -15.88
C ILE A 371 -19.14 -4.50 -14.63
N ALA A 372 -18.65 -5.73 -14.75
CA ALA A 372 -18.13 -6.52 -13.62
C ALA A 372 -16.79 -5.99 -13.10
N GLY A 373 -16.01 -5.28 -13.93
CA GLY A 373 -14.67 -4.82 -13.61
C GLY A 373 -13.61 -5.93 -13.69
N THR A 374 -13.85 -6.95 -14.52
CA THR A 374 -12.95 -8.07 -14.76
C THR A 374 -11.98 -7.82 -15.92
N ASP A 375 -10.94 -8.64 -16.06
CA ASP A 375 -9.96 -8.57 -17.16
C ASP A 375 -10.45 -9.42 -18.32
N PRO A 376 -10.79 -8.82 -19.50
CA PRO A 376 -11.37 -9.53 -20.65
C PRO A 376 -10.37 -10.41 -21.40
N ARG A 377 -9.22 -10.67 -20.85
CA ARG A 377 -8.14 -11.50 -21.43
C ARG A 377 -7.74 -12.65 -20.51
N ASP A 378 -8.39 -12.78 -19.35
CA ASP A 378 -8.07 -13.78 -18.33
C ASP A 378 -9.35 -14.54 -17.94
N GLU A 379 -9.51 -15.78 -18.44
CA GLU A 379 -10.64 -16.66 -18.15
C GLU A 379 -10.89 -16.91 -16.64
N ALA A 380 -9.91 -16.63 -15.79
CA ALA A 380 -10.03 -16.73 -14.35
C ALA A 380 -10.63 -15.48 -13.71
N SER A 381 -10.56 -14.34 -14.39
CA SER A 381 -11.05 -13.04 -13.94
C SER A 381 -12.53 -12.84 -14.27
N VAL A 382 -13.41 -13.57 -13.64
CA VAL A 382 -14.83 -13.61 -13.98
C VAL A 382 -15.71 -13.44 -12.74
N LEU A 383 -16.75 -12.61 -12.81
CA LEU A 383 -17.78 -12.58 -11.78
C LEU A 383 -18.63 -13.86 -11.84
N ARG A 384 -18.39 -14.77 -10.90
CA ARG A 384 -19.15 -16.01 -10.79
C ARG A 384 -19.36 -16.45 -9.35
N ILE A 385 -20.45 -17.15 -9.11
CA ILE A 385 -20.66 -17.89 -7.86
C ILE A 385 -19.81 -19.15 -7.91
N VAL A 386 -18.87 -19.30 -6.99
CA VAL A 386 -17.96 -20.44 -6.91
C VAL A 386 -18.47 -21.53 -5.97
N GLN A 387 -19.21 -21.13 -4.94
CA GLN A 387 -19.82 -22.05 -3.98
C GLN A 387 -21.11 -21.45 -3.42
N HIS A 388 -22.03 -22.31 -3.03
CA HIS A 388 -23.23 -21.91 -2.32
C HIS A 388 -23.76 -23.08 -1.45
N GLY A 389 -24.60 -22.78 -0.50
CA GLY A 389 -25.20 -23.81 0.33
C GLY A 389 -26.15 -23.27 1.38
N LEU A 390 -26.65 -24.21 2.21
CA LEU A 390 -27.46 -23.93 3.39
C LEU A 390 -26.71 -24.42 4.63
N GLY A 391 -26.60 -23.58 5.64
CA GLY A 391 -26.02 -23.93 6.93
C GLY A 391 -26.88 -23.37 8.07
N HIS A 392 -27.32 -24.24 8.98
CA HIS A 392 -28.21 -23.84 10.10
C HIS A 392 -29.46 -23.07 9.69
N GLY A 393 -30.01 -23.39 8.50
CA GLY A 393 -31.18 -22.69 7.95
C GLY A 393 -30.88 -21.37 7.23
N LEU A 394 -29.61 -20.96 7.16
CA LEU A 394 -29.16 -19.75 6.47
C LEU A 394 -28.57 -20.09 5.11
N ALA A 395 -28.92 -19.33 4.09
CA ALA A 395 -28.26 -19.41 2.79
C ALA A 395 -26.88 -18.73 2.83
N TRP A 396 -25.93 -19.27 2.11
CA TRP A 396 -24.64 -18.61 1.90
C TRP A 396 -24.16 -18.80 0.46
N ILE A 397 -23.43 -17.80 -0.04
CA ILE A 397 -22.94 -17.74 -1.41
C ILE A 397 -21.53 -17.19 -1.37
N ARG A 398 -20.58 -17.89 -2.04
CA ARG A 398 -19.23 -17.38 -2.31
C ARG A 398 -19.12 -17.02 -3.77
N PHE A 399 -18.55 -15.86 -4.04
CA PHE A 399 -18.37 -15.36 -5.40
C PHE A 399 -17.07 -14.55 -5.53
N LEU A 400 -16.52 -14.50 -6.75
CA LEU A 400 -15.35 -13.70 -7.05
C LEU A 400 -15.74 -12.23 -7.12
N ILE A 401 -14.82 -11.35 -6.74
CA ILE A 401 -15.01 -9.90 -6.73
C ILE A 401 -13.93 -9.19 -7.56
N ALA A 402 -14.29 -8.02 -8.08
CA ALA A 402 -13.38 -7.09 -8.72
C ALA A 402 -13.22 -5.80 -7.88
N SER A 403 -12.17 -5.04 -8.17
CA SER A 403 -11.86 -3.82 -7.44
C SER A 403 -12.91 -2.72 -7.67
N SER A 404 -13.20 -1.96 -6.61
CA SER A 404 -14.14 -0.83 -6.63
C SER A 404 -15.50 -1.15 -7.26
N ARG A 405 -16.00 -2.36 -7.04
CA ARG A 405 -17.36 -2.78 -7.39
C ARG A 405 -18.17 -3.03 -6.13
N THR A 406 -19.45 -2.69 -6.19
CA THR A 406 -20.44 -2.97 -5.15
C THR A 406 -21.34 -4.09 -5.62
N TYR A 407 -21.69 -5.01 -4.71
CA TYR A 407 -22.46 -6.20 -5.04
C TYR A 407 -23.74 -6.23 -4.23
N ARG A 408 -24.85 -6.53 -4.91
CA ARG A 408 -26.14 -6.80 -4.30
C ARG A 408 -26.54 -8.25 -4.53
N ILE A 409 -26.96 -8.92 -3.45
CA ILE A 409 -27.56 -10.25 -3.55
C ILE A 409 -29.07 -10.09 -3.66
N GLU A 410 -29.64 -10.73 -4.64
CA GLU A 410 -31.09 -10.75 -4.83
C GLU A 410 -31.60 -12.18 -4.78
N ARG A 411 -32.84 -12.32 -4.35
CA ARG A 411 -33.57 -13.59 -4.32
C ARG A 411 -34.84 -13.55 -5.14
N SER A 412 -35.24 -14.71 -5.63
CA SER A 412 -36.52 -14.93 -6.31
C SER A 412 -37.09 -16.29 -5.95
N VAL A 413 -38.40 -16.43 -6.00
CA VAL A 413 -39.11 -17.71 -5.85
C VAL A 413 -39.58 -18.26 -7.19
N ASP A 414 -39.58 -17.44 -8.24
CA ASP A 414 -40.17 -17.71 -9.55
C ASP A 414 -39.27 -17.40 -10.75
N LEU A 415 -38.04 -16.92 -10.50
CA LEU A 415 -37.06 -16.44 -11.48
C LEU A 415 -37.51 -15.18 -12.28
N SER A 416 -38.69 -14.65 -11.99
CA SER A 416 -39.22 -13.47 -12.68
C SER A 416 -39.20 -12.23 -11.83
N THR A 417 -39.49 -12.36 -10.55
CA THR A 417 -39.48 -11.24 -9.58
C THR A 417 -38.30 -11.38 -8.64
N TRP A 418 -37.42 -10.38 -8.65
CA TRP A 418 -36.22 -10.35 -7.84
C TRP A 418 -36.30 -9.25 -6.80
N VAL A 419 -35.95 -9.56 -5.56
CA VAL A 419 -35.91 -8.63 -4.44
C VAL A 419 -34.56 -8.73 -3.74
N ALA A 420 -34.08 -7.63 -3.17
CA ALA A 420 -32.85 -7.65 -2.38
C ALA A 420 -32.94 -8.66 -1.24
N ALA A 421 -31.91 -9.45 -1.06
CA ALA A 421 -31.77 -10.39 0.03
C ALA A 421 -31.00 -9.75 1.17
N GLU A 422 -31.55 -9.81 2.38
CA GLU A 422 -30.88 -9.29 3.58
C GLU A 422 -29.80 -10.26 4.05
N GLY A 423 -28.60 -9.74 4.34
CA GLY A 423 -27.49 -10.55 4.81
C GLY A 423 -26.24 -9.73 5.10
N THR A 424 -25.19 -10.44 5.43
CA THR A 424 -23.84 -9.86 5.68
C THR A 424 -22.83 -10.43 4.72
N THR A 425 -21.96 -9.57 4.21
CA THR A 425 -20.84 -9.97 3.34
C THR A 425 -19.55 -9.98 4.15
N SER A 426 -18.71 -10.98 3.91
CA SER A 426 -17.35 -11.08 4.44
C SER A 426 -16.39 -11.45 3.32
N PHE A 427 -15.10 -11.24 3.55
CA PHE A 427 -14.01 -11.46 2.59
C PHE A 427 -13.05 -12.51 3.17
N PRO A 428 -13.39 -13.81 3.07
CA PRO A 428 -12.62 -14.88 3.71
C PRO A 428 -11.26 -15.13 3.07
N GLU A 429 -11.15 -14.82 1.79
CA GLU A 429 -9.96 -15.05 0.95
C GLU A 429 -9.79 -13.90 -0.04
N ARG A 430 -8.56 -13.72 -0.52
CA ARG A 430 -8.24 -12.74 -1.56
C ARG A 430 -9.11 -12.94 -2.81
N GLY A 431 -9.71 -11.86 -3.30
CA GLY A 431 -10.55 -11.86 -4.50
C GLY A 431 -11.90 -12.56 -4.33
N MET A 432 -12.29 -12.92 -3.09
CA MET A 432 -13.52 -13.66 -2.82
C MET A 432 -14.38 -12.98 -1.76
N ALA A 433 -15.66 -12.85 -2.01
CA ALA A 433 -16.67 -12.51 -1.02
C ALA A 433 -17.51 -13.71 -0.64
N GLU A 434 -17.96 -13.79 0.62
CA GLU A 434 -18.96 -14.70 1.12
C GLU A 434 -20.12 -13.90 1.71
N TRP A 435 -21.29 -14.04 1.11
CA TRP A 435 -22.53 -13.50 1.65
C TRP A 435 -23.29 -14.59 2.43
N ARG A 436 -23.88 -14.20 3.56
CA ARG A 436 -24.77 -15.04 4.39
C ARG A 436 -26.07 -14.31 4.67
N SER A 437 -27.21 -15.01 4.48
CA SER A 437 -28.52 -14.44 4.80
C SER A 437 -28.67 -14.17 6.29
N SER A 438 -29.39 -13.09 6.65
CA SER A 438 -29.72 -12.75 8.05
C SER A 438 -30.94 -13.48 8.60
N GLY A 439 -31.76 -14.07 7.75
CA GLY A 439 -33.00 -14.74 8.12
C GLY A 439 -33.06 -16.20 7.66
N VAL A 440 -33.95 -16.99 8.27
CA VAL A 440 -34.17 -18.39 7.89
C VAL A 440 -34.95 -18.43 6.57
N GLU A 441 -34.22 -18.44 5.47
CA GLU A 441 -34.78 -18.50 4.10
C GLU A 441 -35.06 -19.94 3.63
N ALA A 442 -34.65 -20.94 4.42
CA ALA A 442 -34.54 -22.34 4.00
C ALA A 442 -35.87 -23.10 3.84
N SER A 443 -37.00 -22.50 4.26
CA SER A 443 -38.28 -23.26 4.24
C SER A 443 -39.10 -23.08 2.98
N SER A 444 -38.75 -22.15 2.09
CA SER A 444 -39.62 -21.85 0.91
C SER A 444 -38.99 -22.16 -0.45
N GLY A 445 -37.75 -22.63 -0.51
CA GLY A 445 -37.02 -22.77 -1.78
C GLY A 445 -36.86 -21.39 -2.46
N GLY A 446 -35.76 -21.16 -3.15
CA GLY A 446 -35.55 -19.89 -3.82
C GLY A 446 -34.27 -19.92 -4.67
N PHE A 447 -34.19 -18.95 -5.54
CA PHE A 447 -33.03 -18.68 -6.38
C PHE A 447 -32.33 -17.42 -5.87
N PHE A 448 -31.01 -17.41 -6.01
CA PHE A 448 -30.21 -16.24 -5.67
C PHE A 448 -29.35 -15.83 -6.86
N ARG A 449 -29.11 -14.54 -7.00
CA ARG A 449 -28.13 -14.00 -7.94
C ARG A 449 -27.29 -12.92 -7.29
N VAL A 450 -26.07 -12.77 -7.80
CA VAL A 450 -25.16 -11.66 -7.50
C VAL A 450 -25.29 -10.64 -8.62
N GLN A 451 -25.51 -9.40 -8.28
CA GLN A 451 -25.60 -8.28 -9.22
C GLN A 451 -24.56 -7.23 -8.86
N VAL A 452 -23.90 -6.66 -9.88
CA VAL A 452 -22.99 -5.51 -9.73
C VAL A 452 -23.83 -4.23 -9.77
N GLU A 453 -23.54 -3.28 -8.88
CA GLU A 453 -24.16 -1.95 -8.82
C GLU A 453 -23.24 -0.87 -9.37
#